data_d6c29616b2f477beaa2a445258e0d2aa
#
_entry.id   d6c29616b2f477beaa2a445258e0d2aa
#
_cell.length_a   1.000
_cell.length_b   1.000
_cell.length_c   1.000
_cell.angle_alpha   90.00
_cell.angle_beta   90.00
_cell.angle_gamma   90.00
#
_symmetry.space_group_name_H-M   'P 1'
#
loop_
_entity.id
_entity.type
_entity.pdbx_description
1 polymer ?
#
loop_
_entity_poly.entity_id
_entity_poly.type
_entity_poly.pdbx_seq_one_letter_code
_entity_poly.pdbx_strand_id
1 'polypeptide(L)'
;MNKAGSFNLLKFIFLFGLLMAASCQKKNPVSEIDVAVLETAYEKYMEKSIQVRRFKNADVIHLVKGRKGEFEVEEIGKSVQGKSIYQMTIGNGPTKVLLWSQMHGNESTATMALFDLFNFLEGKDDGMDALRNKLKENLTLRFIPMLNPDGMDQWIRRNALDIDLNRDAAKLTSPEAVILKNARDTFSPDFGFNLHDQNIYYTVGETPTPAAISVLAPAYNYETEVNDIRKRAMQVIVGMNRVIQEVAPGHVGKYDDAFEPRAFGDNIQKWGTSTILIESGGYPNDPEKQYIRKLNFMIMLHALQEIADKSYTSYSLDDYYSIPDNATRMMDVVIRNLTMKKGDLDYEIDLGIRRREVDAHDAYFVNGSIEDLGDLSIFYGFDELDATGMEIMEGKIYEKAFNSLMDLSPEKAMDLLKEGFLAVKVKDATDRELYDLPVLILKNSETVPFGIHTGGSPNFFLAKEGELKYAMVNGYLIPLEMTQVTGFKQRVL
;
A
#
# COMPACT_ATOMS: atom_id res chain seq x y z
N MET A 1 -15.78 102.62 5.89
CA MET A 1 -16.86 102.79 4.88
C MET A 1 -16.69 101.79 3.80
N ASN A 2 -17.77 101.04 3.48
CA ASN A 2 -18.01 100.21 2.32
C ASN A 2 -17.40 98.79 2.27
N LYS A 3 -18.25 97.97 2.51
CA LYS A 3 -19.23 97.12 1.76
C LYS A 3 -18.66 95.88 1.20
N ALA A 4 -19.18 94.81 1.74
CA ALA A 4 -19.03 93.40 1.36
C ALA A 4 -19.36 93.12 -0.12
N GLY A 5 -18.72 92.21 -0.69
CA GLY A 5 -19.09 91.45 -1.87
C GLY A 5 -18.93 89.96 -1.63
N SER A 6 -20.04 89.30 -1.42
CA SER A 6 -20.13 87.87 -1.30
C SER A 6 -19.92 87.16 -2.67
N PHE A 7 -19.00 86.26 -2.73
CA PHE A 7 -18.87 85.37 -3.90
C PHE A 7 -19.26 83.93 -3.45
N ASN A 8 -20.38 83.49 -3.93
CA ASN A 8 -20.84 82.08 -3.79
C ASN A 8 -19.96 81.17 -4.63
N LEU A 9 -19.25 80.30 -3.95
CA LEU A 9 -18.50 79.18 -4.61
C LEU A 9 -19.33 77.94 -4.52
N LEU A 10 -19.91 77.53 -5.68
CA LEU A 10 -20.61 76.30 -5.86
C LEU A 10 -19.61 75.16 -5.76
N LYS A 11 -19.67 74.37 -4.71
CA LYS A 11 -18.87 73.14 -4.58
C LYS A 11 -19.52 72.03 -5.38
N PHE A 12 -18.94 71.67 -6.53
CA PHE A 12 -19.20 70.43 -7.22
C PHE A 12 -18.56 69.28 -6.43
N ILE A 13 -19.37 68.49 -5.76
CA ILE A 13 -18.94 67.22 -5.18
C ILE A 13 -19.03 66.16 -6.26
N PHE A 14 -17.87 65.79 -6.83
CA PHE A 14 -17.75 64.62 -7.68
C PHE A 14 -17.75 63.39 -6.75
N LEU A 15 -18.88 62.67 -6.67
CA LEU A 15 -19.02 61.41 -5.96
C LEU A 15 -18.40 60.32 -6.85
N PHE A 16 -17.09 60.03 -6.68
CA PHE A 16 -16.44 58.87 -7.28
C PHE A 16 -16.89 57.62 -6.53
N GLY A 17 -17.97 56.99 -7.01
CA GLY A 17 -18.40 55.68 -6.54
C GLY A 17 -17.38 54.63 -6.95
N LEU A 18 -16.48 54.24 -6.04
CA LEU A 18 -15.67 53.04 -6.17
C LEU A 18 -16.61 51.85 -6.06
N LEU A 19 -17.07 51.30 -7.20
CA LEU A 19 -17.62 49.95 -7.26
C LEU A 19 -16.44 48.96 -6.99
N MET A 20 -16.22 48.64 -5.73
CA MET A 20 -15.53 47.42 -5.39
C MET A 20 -16.46 46.26 -5.78
N ALA A 21 -16.27 45.74 -6.97
CA ALA A 21 -16.74 44.44 -7.33
C ALA A 21 -15.95 43.42 -6.47
N ALA A 22 -16.45 43.17 -5.26
CA ALA A 22 -16.05 42.01 -4.51
C ALA A 22 -16.44 40.80 -5.37
N SER A 23 -15.47 40.29 -6.13
CA SER A 23 -15.55 38.96 -6.74
C SER A 23 -15.65 37.97 -5.59
N CYS A 24 -16.87 37.70 -5.14
CA CYS A 24 -17.16 36.53 -4.33
C CYS A 24 -16.90 35.33 -5.25
N GLN A 25 -15.66 34.86 -5.30
CA GLN A 25 -15.42 33.50 -5.76
C GLN A 25 -16.27 32.61 -4.86
N LYS A 26 -17.38 32.11 -5.38
CA LYS A 26 -18.13 31.04 -4.75
C LYS A 26 -17.11 29.92 -4.53
N LYS A 27 -16.65 29.71 -3.29
CA LYS A 27 -15.95 28.46 -2.93
C LYS A 27 -16.89 27.34 -3.37
N ASN A 28 -16.40 26.48 -4.23
CA ASN A 28 -17.14 25.27 -4.55
C ASN A 28 -17.44 24.57 -3.21
N PRO A 29 -18.66 24.09 -2.99
CA PRO A 29 -18.96 23.37 -1.75
C PRO A 29 -18.00 22.18 -1.66
N VAL A 30 -17.49 21.94 -0.47
CA VAL A 30 -16.76 20.70 -0.17
C VAL A 30 -17.66 19.54 -0.59
N SER A 31 -17.16 18.64 -1.43
CA SER A 31 -17.92 17.46 -1.84
C SER A 31 -18.27 16.66 -0.58
N GLU A 32 -19.55 16.35 -0.40
CA GLU A 32 -19.96 15.41 0.64
C GLU A 32 -19.45 14.03 0.24
N ILE A 33 -18.70 13.39 1.15
CA ILE A 33 -18.16 12.05 0.91
C ILE A 33 -19.29 11.06 1.11
N ASP A 34 -19.75 10.43 0.05
CA ASP A 34 -20.69 9.32 0.14
C ASP A 34 -19.91 7.99 0.16
N VAL A 35 -19.37 7.68 1.34
CA VAL A 35 -18.62 6.43 1.58
C VAL A 35 -19.46 5.20 1.25
N ALA A 36 -20.77 5.22 1.53
CA ALA A 36 -21.65 4.07 1.26
C ALA A 36 -21.75 3.77 -0.25
N VAL A 37 -21.74 4.82 -1.09
CA VAL A 37 -21.71 4.64 -2.55
C VAL A 37 -20.36 4.05 -2.99
N LEU A 38 -19.24 4.52 -2.43
CA LEU A 38 -17.91 4.00 -2.75
C LEU A 38 -17.76 2.52 -2.35
N GLU A 39 -18.24 2.15 -1.16
CA GLU A 39 -18.24 0.76 -0.68
C GLU A 39 -19.12 -0.14 -1.55
N THR A 40 -20.36 0.29 -1.83
CA THR A 40 -21.28 -0.45 -2.70
C THR A 40 -20.70 -0.63 -4.11
N ALA A 41 -20.04 0.38 -4.65
CA ALA A 41 -19.36 0.29 -5.93
C ALA A 41 -18.23 -0.75 -5.88
N TYR A 42 -17.38 -0.75 -4.84
CA TYR A 42 -16.33 -1.74 -4.70
C TYR A 42 -16.89 -3.16 -4.61
N GLU A 43 -17.84 -3.42 -3.72
CA GLU A 43 -18.44 -4.76 -3.53
C GLU A 43 -19.04 -5.32 -4.80
N LYS A 44 -19.66 -4.46 -5.61
CA LYS A 44 -20.27 -4.84 -6.87
C LYS A 44 -19.26 -5.10 -7.98
N TYR A 45 -18.20 -4.30 -8.06
CA TYR A 45 -17.30 -4.25 -9.20
C TYR A 45 -15.91 -4.83 -8.94
N MET A 46 -15.65 -5.32 -7.72
CA MET A 46 -14.41 -6.02 -7.41
C MET A 46 -14.17 -7.17 -8.40
N GLU A 47 -12.99 -7.22 -9.00
CA GLU A 47 -12.57 -8.32 -9.90
C GLU A 47 -12.34 -9.59 -9.11
N LYS A 48 -13.27 -10.53 -9.20
CA LYS A 48 -13.34 -11.73 -8.37
C LYS A 48 -12.29 -12.79 -8.74
N SER A 49 -11.72 -12.70 -9.93
CA SER A 49 -10.68 -13.64 -10.37
C SER A 49 -9.33 -13.37 -9.69
N ILE A 50 -9.15 -12.19 -9.07
CA ILE A 50 -7.91 -11.81 -8.41
C ILE A 50 -8.12 -11.80 -6.88
N GLN A 51 -7.69 -12.89 -6.23
CA GLN A 51 -7.83 -13.08 -4.77
C GLN A 51 -6.49 -12.98 -4.03
N VAL A 52 -5.38 -13.04 -4.75
CA VAL A 52 -4.03 -12.95 -4.21
C VAL A 52 -3.27 -11.81 -4.88
N ARG A 53 -2.35 -11.18 -4.17
CA ARG A 53 -1.56 -10.07 -4.73
C ARG A 53 -0.42 -10.54 -5.63
N ARG A 54 0.04 -11.79 -5.51
CA ARG A 54 1.07 -12.35 -6.36
C ARG A 54 0.45 -13.08 -7.56
N PHE A 55 0.17 -12.34 -8.61
CA PHE A 55 -0.30 -12.88 -9.89
C PHE A 55 0.68 -12.50 -11.00
N LYS A 56 0.70 -13.27 -12.07
CA LYS A 56 1.54 -13.06 -13.25
C LYS A 56 0.81 -12.28 -14.34
N ASN A 57 1.58 -11.72 -15.26
CA ASN A 57 1.01 -11.03 -16.43
C ASN A 57 0.04 -11.92 -17.20
N ALA A 58 0.37 -13.19 -17.38
CA ALA A 58 -0.48 -14.15 -18.07
C ALA A 58 -1.86 -14.34 -17.41
N ASP A 59 -1.92 -14.23 -16.08
CA ASP A 59 -3.16 -14.43 -15.31
C ASP A 59 -4.17 -13.31 -15.52
N VAL A 60 -3.72 -12.10 -15.80
CA VAL A 60 -4.57 -10.88 -15.82
C VAL A 60 -4.60 -10.14 -17.15
N ILE A 61 -3.68 -10.41 -18.08
CA ILE A 61 -3.61 -9.70 -19.36
C ILE A 61 -4.90 -9.82 -20.19
N HIS A 62 -5.64 -10.92 -20.02
CA HIS A 62 -6.93 -11.12 -20.67
C HIS A 62 -7.98 -10.12 -20.18
N LEU A 63 -7.88 -9.63 -18.92
CA LEU A 63 -8.75 -8.60 -18.36
C LEU A 63 -8.53 -7.23 -19.01
N VAL A 64 -7.38 -7.00 -19.63
CA VAL A 64 -7.08 -5.82 -20.44
C VAL A 64 -7.53 -6.06 -21.89
N LYS A 65 -7.02 -7.13 -22.54
CA LYS A 65 -7.27 -7.41 -23.97
C LYS A 65 -8.73 -7.75 -24.27
N GLY A 66 -9.46 -8.29 -23.31
CA GLY A 66 -10.86 -8.69 -23.44
C GLY A 66 -11.83 -7.51 -23.45
N ARG A 67 -11.41 -6.32 -23.02
CA ARG A 67 -12.27 -5.14 -22.98
C ARG A 67 -12.52 -4.61 -24.39
N LYS A 68 -13.75 -4.75 -24.84
CA LYS A 68 -14.20 -4.30 -26.19
C LYS A 68 -15.36 -3.29 -26.10
N GLY A 69 -15.56 -2.74 -24.91
CA GLY A 69 -16.67 -1.84 -24.62
C GLY A 69 -16.28 -0.37 -24.86
N GLU A 70 -16.31 0.40 -23.81
CA GLU A 70 -16.04 1.83 -23.84
C GLU A 70 -14.54 2.20 -23.80
N PHE A 71 -13.69 1.24 -23.40
CA PHE A 71 -12.24 1.44 -23.40
C PHE A 71 -11.64 1.29 -24.81
N GLU A 72 -10.83 2.29 -25.19
CA GLU A 72 -9.84 2.14 -26.26
C GLU A 72 -8.60 1.47 -25.65
N VAL A 73 -8.26 0.27 -26.15
CA VAL A 73 -7.12 -0.53 -25.67
C VAL A 73 -6.04 -0.55 -26.75
N GLU A 74 -4.84 -0.10 -26.43
CA GLU A 74 -3.73 0.02 -27.36
C GLU A 74 -2.45 -0.63 -26.78
N GLU A 75 -1.73 -1.41 -27.59
CA GLU A 75 -0.36 -1.84 -27.26
C GLU A 75 0.59 -0.68 -27.56
N ILE A 76 1.20 -0.11 -26.50
CA ILE A 76 2.07 1.07 -26.59
C ILE A 76 3.57 0.72 -26.62
N GLY A 77 3.91 -0.54 -26.53
CA GLY A 77 5.26 -1.04 -26.63
C GLY A 77 5.45 -2.39 -25.97
N LYS A 78 6.71 -2.75 -25.82
CA LYS A 78 7.12 -4.05 -25.23
C LYS A 78 8.17 -3.86 -24.16
N SER A 79 8.12 -4.74 -23.16
CA SER A 79 9.14 -4.86 -22.11
C SER A 79 10.46 -5.39 -22.68
N VAL A 80 11.49 -5.43 -21.85
CA VAL A 80 12.80 -6.02 -22.21
C VAL A 80 12.68 -7.45 -22.75
N GLN A 81 11.80 -8.28 -22.16
CA GLN A 81 11.58 -9.67 -22.60
C GLN A 81 10.52 -9.80 -23.71
N GLY A 82 10.08 -8.68 -24.30
CA GLY A 82 9.14 -8.66 -25.42
C GLY A 82 7.68 -8.83 -25.04
N LYS A 83 7.29 -8.75 -23.75
CA LYS A 83 5.89 -8.74 -23.33
C LYS A 83 5.24 -7.42 -23.69
N SER A 84 3.99 -7.47 -24.16
CA SER A 84 3.25 -6.29 -24.57
C SER A 84 2.84 -5.45 -23.35
N ILE A 85 3.03 -4.13 -23.46
CA ILE A 85 2.58 -3.13 -22.48
C ILE A 85 1.41 -2.39 -23.12
N TYR A 86 0.29 -2.32 -22.39
CA TYR A 86 -0.95 -1.74 -22.87
C TYR A 86 -1.28 -0.45 -22.15
N GLN A 87 -1.87 0.48 -22.89
CA GLN A 87 -2.65 1.56 -22.30
C GLN A 87 -4.14 1.37 -22.60
N MET A 88 -4.96 1.92 -21.72
CA MET A 88 -6.42 1.91 -21.84
C MET A 88 -6.94 3.32 -21.67
N THR A 89 -7.79 3.78 -22.57
CA THR A 89 -8.35 5.14 -22.51
C THR A 89 -9.87 5.09 -22.48
N ILE A 90 -10.50 5.90 -21.64
CA ILE A 90 -11.96 6.06 -21.55
C ILE A 90 -12.32 7.51 -21.24
N GLY A 91 -13.50 7.94 -21.72
CA GLY A 91 -13.98 9.31 -21.59
C GLY A 91 -13.37 10.25 -22.64
N ASN A 92 -13.95 11.44 -22.74
CA ASN A 92 -13.57 12.45 -23.75
C ASN A 92 -13.60 13.88 -23.16
N GLY A 93 -13.59 13.99 -21.84
CA GLY A 93 -13.59 15.27 -21.14
C GLY A 93 -12.29 16.05 -21.31
N PRO A 94 -12.33 17.36 -21.03
CA PRO A 94 -11.18 18.24 -21.26
C PRO A 94 -10.03 18.03 -20.25
N THR A 95 -10.30 17.51 -19.06
CA THR A 95 -9.26 17.26 -18.05
C THR A 95 -8.67 15.86 -18.24
N LYS A 96 -7.37 15.78 -18.42
CA LYS A 96 -6.64 14.55 -18.71
C LYS A 96 -5.98 13.98 -17.48
N VAL A 97 -6.22 12.69 -17.19
CA VAL A 97 -5.67 12.01 -16.03
C VAL A 97 -4.95 10.74 -16.47
N LEU A 98 -3.67 10.60 -16.09
CA LEU A 98 -2.86 9.40 -16.35
C LEU A 98 -2.66 8.63 -15.04
N LEU A 99 -3.04 7.34 -15.04
CA LEU A 99 -2.80 6.45 -13.90
C LEU A 99 -1.86 5.32 -14.36
N TRP A 100 -0.78 5.07 -13.60
CA TRP A 100 0.12 3.96 -13.89
C TRP A 100 0.47 3.19 -12.64
N SER A 101 0.59 1.88 -12.78
CA SER A 101 0.94 0.97 -11.69
C SER A 101 1.93 -0.10 -12.13
N GLN A 102 2.41 -0.87 -11.18
CA GLN A 102 3.42 -1.94 -11.37
C GLN A 102 4.62 -1.51 -12.23
N MET A 103 5.15 -0.30 -12.01
CA MET A 103 6.50 -0.01 -12.47
C MET A 103 7.53 -0.80 -11.66
N HIS A 104 7.20 -1.13 -10.42
CA HIS A 104 7.86 -2.19 -9.67
C HIS A 104 7.00 -3.45 -9.75
N GLY A 105 7.57 -4.55 -10.23
CA GLY A 105 6.79 -5.75 -10.57
C GLY A 105 6.09 -6.40 -9.37
N ASN A 106 6.64 -6.23 -8.17
CA ASN A 106 6.10 -6.78 -6.92
C ASN A 106 5.13 -5.83 -6.17
N GLU A 107 4.66 -4.76 -6.81
CA GLU A 107 3.76 -3.76 -6.24
C GLU A 107 2.41 -3.80 -6.94
N SER A 108 1.56 -4.75 -6.59
CA SER A 108 0.35 -5.09 -7.35
C SER A 108 -0.95 -4.57 -6.75
N THR A 109 -0.93 -4.01 -5.54
CA THR A 109 -2.17 -3.68 -4.80
C THR A 109 -3.05 -2.71 -5.56
N ALA A 110 -2.48 -1.61 -6.05
CA ALA A 110 -3.24 -0.65 -6.85
C ALA A 110 -3.61 -1.18 -8.23
N THR A 111 -2.84 -2.11 -8.81
CA THR A 111 -3.21 -2.79 -10.06
C THR A 111 -4.50 -3.59 -9.89
N MET A 112 -4.66 -4.30 -8.77
CA MET A 112 -5.93 -4.97 -8.44
C MET A 112 -7.09 -3.97 -8.39
N ALA A 113 -6.90 -2.85 -7.71
CA ALA A 113 -7.90 -1.79 -7.60
C ALA A 113 -8.21 -1.11 -8.96
N LEU A 114 -7.25 -1.03 -9.87
CA LEU A 114 -7.50 -0.54 -11.23
C LEU A 114 -8.43 -1.49 -12.01
N PHE A 115 -8.30 -2.82 -11.87
CA PHE A 115 -9.24 -3.77 -12.49
C PHE A 115 -10.65 -3.59 -11.94
N ASP A 116 -10.80 -3.32 -10.64
CA ASP A 116 -12.08 -3.00 -10.03
C ASP A 116 -12.66 -1.70 -10.60
N LEU A 117 -11.82 -0.68 -10.74
CA LEU A 117 -12.20 0.61 -11.32
C LEU A 117 -12.60 0.46 -12.80
N PHE A 118 -11.93 -0.39 -13.57
CA PHE A 118 -12.33 -0.67 -14.96
C PHE A 118 -13.70 -1.31 -15.03
N ASN A 119 -14.00 -2.29 -14.15
CA ASN A 119 -15.32 -2.91 -14.06
C ASN A 119 -16.38 -1.88 -13.69
N PHE A 120 -16.08 -0.97 -12.74
CA PHE A 120 -16.98 0.12 -12.38
C PHE A 120 -17.26 1.07 -13.56
N LEU A 121 -16.22 1.50 -14.29
CA LEU A 121 -16.36 2.46 -15.39
C LEU A 121 -17.17 1.90 -16.57
N GLU A 122 -17.16 0.58 -16.81
CA GLU A 122 -17.97 -0.10 -17.83
C GLU A 122 -19.36 -0.52 -17.30
N GLY A 123 -19.61 -0.39 -16.01
CA GLY A 123 -20.91 -0.71 -15.40
C GLY A 123 -22.03 0.18 -15.92
N LYS A 124 -23.28 -0.30 -15.79
CA LYS A 124 -24.48 0.42 -16.22
C LYS A 124 -25.73 -0.08 -15.53
N ASP A 125 -26.78 0.73 -15.59
CA ASP A 125 -28.13 0.39 -15.12
C ASP A 125 -28.20 -0.02 -13.63
N ASP A 126 -27.43 0.65 -12.76
CA ASP A 126 -27.27 0.26 -11.36
C ASP A 126 -27.37 1.43 -10.35
N GLY A 127 -27.83 2.58 -10.81
CA GLY A 127 -27.96 3.79 -10.00
C GLY A 127 -26.70 4.64 -9.93
N MET A 128 -25.55 4.19 -10.49
CA MET A 128 -24.28 4.92 -10.50
C MET A 128 -23.94 5.53 -11.86
N ASP A 129 -24.84 5.44 -12.85
CA ASP A 129 -24.60 5.94 -14.20
C ASP A 129 -24.35 7.44 -14.25
N ALA A 130 -25.01 8.22 -13.39
CA ALA A 130 -24.78 9.66 -13.29
C ALA A 130 -23.32 9.99 -12.91
N LEU A 131 -22.72 9.22 -11.97
CA LEU A 131 -21.31 9.37 -11.60
C LEU A 131 -20.40 8.97 -12.77
N ARG A 132 -20.62 7.83 -13.40
CA ARG A 132 -19.82 7.36 -14.55
C ARG A 132 -19.86 8.35 -15.71
N ASN A 133 -21.06 8.85 -16.06
CA ASN A 133 -21.22 9.83 -17.11
C ASN A 133 -20.48 11.13 -16.77
N LYS A 134 -20.63 11.62 -15.52
CA LYS A 134 -19.89 12.80 -15.06
C LYS A 134 -18.37 12.60 -15.21
N LEU A 135 -17.83 11.44 -14.85
CA LEU A 135 -16.41 11.15 -15.02
C LEU A 135 -16.02 11.17 -16.49
N LYS A 136 -16.74 10.45 -17.35
CA LYS A 136 -16.43 10.32 -18.79
C LYS A 136 -16.62 11.62 -19.58
N GLU A 137 -17.55 12.47 -19.18
CA GLU A 137 -17.81 13.77 -19.83
C GLU A 137 -16.81 14.86 -19.43
N ASN A 138 -16.26 14.79 -18.21
CA ASN A 138 -15.33 15.81 -17.69
C ASN A 138 -13.87 15.37 -17.74
N LEU A 139 -13.60 14.06 -17.79
CA LEU A 139 -12.26 13.50 -17.80
C LEU A 139 -11.99 12.66 -19.06
N THR A 140 -10.75 12.72 -19.52
CA THR A 140 -10.16 11.68 -20.35
C THR A 140 -9.19 10.90 -19.48
N LEU A 141 -9.53 9.66 -19.16
CA LEU A 141 -8.76 8.79 -18.28
C LEU A 141 -7.88 7.86 -19.11
N ARG A 142 -6.60 7.84 -18.84
CA ARG A 142 -5.63 6.92 -19.45
C ARG A 142 -4.95 6.10 -18.38
N PHE A 143 -4.89 4.79 -18.57
CA PHE A 143 -4.33 3.83 -17.60
C PHE A 143 -3.20 3.02 -18.24
N ILE A 144 -2.12 2.78 -17.48
CA ILE A 144 -1.06 1.81 -17.79
C ILE A 144 -0.96 0.88 -16.58
N PRO A 145 -1.77 -0.20 -16.51
CA PRO A 145 -1.93 -0.98 -15.28
C PRO A 145 -0.74 -1.89 -14.95
N MET A 146 0.11 -2.22 -15.93
CA MET A 146 1.23 -3.16 -15.77
C MET A 146 2.42 -2.67 -16.59
N LEU A 147 3.17 -1.70 -16.03
CA LEU A 147 4.29 -1.08 -16.75
C LEU A 147 5.50 -2.02 -16.85
N ASN A 148 5.73 -2.89 -15.85
CA ASN A 148 6.85 -3.82 -15.76
C ASN A 148 6.38 -5.28 -15.71
N PRO A 149 5.87 -5.83 -16.83
CA PRO A 149 5.36 -7.21 -16.85
C PRO A 149 6.44 -8.28 -16.64
N ASP A 150 7.72 -7.96 -16.85
CA ASP A 150 8.82 -8.87 -16.59
C ASP A 150 9.12 -9.02 -15.10
N GLY A 151 9.20 -7.89 -14.40
CA GLY A 151 9.36 -7.87 -12.96
C GLY A 151 8.13 -8.44 -12.23
N MET A 152 6.92 -8.22 -12.77
CA MET A 152 5.69 -8.78 -12.27
C MET A 152 5.71 -10.32 -12.26
N ASP A 153 6.11 -10.95 -13.37
CA ASP A 153 6.15 -12.41 -13.47
C ASP A 153 7.18 -13.07 -12.54
N GLN A 154 8.21 -12.32 -12.14
CA GLN A 154 9.23 -12.76 -11.21
C GLN A 154 9.01 -12.27 -9.77
N TRP A 155 8.00 -11.45 -9.55
CA TRP A 155 7.70 -10.81 -8.29
C TRP A 155 8.89 -10.00 -7.73
N ILE A 156 9.54 -9.22 -8.59
CA ILE A 156 10.69 -8.38 -8.25
C ILE A 156 10.42 -6.91 -8.55
N ARG A 157 11.09 -6.03 -7.80
CA ARG A 157 10.99 -4.58 -7.97
C ARG A 157 11.47 -4.13 -9.35
N ARG A 158 12.61 -4.64 -9.79
CA ARG A 158 13.34 -4.19 -10.97
C ARG A 158 12.83 -4.85 -12.25
N ASN A 159 13.15 -4.27 -13.42
CA ASN A 159 12.86 -4.90 -14.70
C ASN A 159 13.87 -6.02 -15.05
N ALA A 160 13.74 -6.63 -16.21
CA ALA A 160 14.62 -7.75 -16.64
C ALA A 160 16.09 -7.35 -16.90
N LEU A 161 16.42 -6.05 -16.89
CA LEU A 161 17.81 -5.55 -16.92
C LEU A 161 18.34 -5.21 -15.53
N ASP A 162 17.62 -5.57 -14.47
CA ASP A 162 17.92 -5.17 -13.09
C ASP A 162 17.89 -3.64 -12.87
N ILE A 163 17.14 -2.90 -13.70
CA ILE A 163 16.96 -1.46 -13.60
C ILE A 163 15.71 -1.17 -12.75
N ASP A 164 15.87 -0.32 -11.72
CA ASP A 164 14.75 0.30 -11.03
C ASP A 164 14.13 1.37 -11.94
N LEU A 165 12.94 1.13 -12.46
CA LEU A 165 12.27 2.05 -13.37
C LEU A 165 12.03 3.43 -12.72
N ASN A 166 11.78 3.45 -11.40
CA ASN A 166 11.62 4.70 -10.65
C ASN A 166 12.98 5.39 -10.31
N ARG A 167 14.05 4.98 -10.99
CA ARG A 167 15.38 5.62 -11.01
C ARG A 167 15.89 5.83 -12.43
N ASP A 168 15.01 5.71 -13.45
CA ASP A 168 15.37 5.79 -14.87
C ASP A 168 14.71 6.96 -15.62
N ALA A 169 13.93 7.81 -14.94
CA ALA A 169 13.18 8.91 -15.57
C ALA A 169 14.07 9.96 -16.24
N ALA A 170 15.29 10.17 -15.72
CA ALA A 170 16.23 11.16 -16.26
C ALA A 170 17.01 10.64 -17.49
N LYS A 171 17.33 9.33 -17.54
CA LYS A 171 18.17 8.76 -18.59
C LYS A 171 17.38 7.95 -19.62
N LEU A 172 16.26 7.35 -19.22
CA LEU A 172 15.40 6.53 -20.08
C LEU A 172 16.15 5.37 -20.75
N THR A 173 16.86 4.59 -19.95
CA THR A 173 17.68 3.47 -20.42
C THR A 173 16.83 2.26 -20.80
N SER A 174 15.75 2.02 -20.04
CA SER A 174 14.87 0.87 -20.24
C SER A 174 13.71 1.19 -21.20
N PRO A 175 13.24 0.21 -21.98
CA PRO A 175 12.09 0.41 -22.85
C PRO A 175 10.83 0.81 -22.08
N GLU A 176 10.59 0.28 -20.90
CA GLU A 176 9.44 0.60 -20.05
C GLU A 176 9.46 2.08 -19.62
N ALA A 177 10.65 2.61 -19.28
CA ALA A 177 10.81 4.03 -18.95
C ALA A 177 10.52 4.94 -20.15
N VAL A 178 11.02 4.57 -21.34
CA VAL A 178 10.71 5.27 -22.59
C VAL A 178 9.21 5.25 -22.89
N ILE A 179 8.55 4.11 -22.71
CA ILE A 179 7.11 3.95 -22.92
C ILE A 179 6.32 4.88 -22.00
N LEU A 180 6.60 4.91 -20.69
CA LEU A 180 5.89 5.78 -19.76
C LEU A 180 6.11 7.27 -20.10
N LYS A 181 7.36 7.65 -20.42
CA LYS A 181 7.67 9.02 -20.83
C LYS A 181 6.89 9.44 -22.08
N ASN A 182 6.86 8.59 -23.09
CA ASN A 182 6.14 8.86 -24.33
C ASN A 182 4.63 8.93 -24.11
N ALA A 183 4.07 8.01 -23.32
CA ALA A 183 2.65 8.02 -22.97
C ALA A 183 2.26 9.32 -22.24
N ARG A 184 3.09 9.80 -21.33
CA ARG A 184 2.90 11.07 -20.63
C ARG A 184 3.01 12.25 -21.62
N ASP A 185 4.05 12.31 -22.45
CA ASP A 185 4.30 13.47 -23.32
C ASP A 185 3.25 13.60 -24.43
N THR A 186 2.84 12.49 -25.05
CA THR A 186 1.81 12.51 -26.09
C THR A 186 0.42 12.83 -25.54
N PHE A 187 0.14 12.41 -24.31
CA PHE A 187 -1.14 12.67 -23.66
C PHE A 187 -1.20 14.02 -22.97
N SER A 188 -0.08 14.53 -22.45
CA SER A 188 0.02 15.78 -21.69
C SER A 188 -1.02 15.88 -20.57
N PRO A 189 -1.00 14.98 -19.57
CA PRO A 189 -2.02 14.92 -18.55
C PRO A 189 -1.94 16.09 -17.57
N ASP A 190 -3.12 16.56 -17.12
CA ASP A 190 -3.26 17.57 -16.06
C ASP A 190 -2.95 16.98 -14.68
N PHE A 191 -3.38 15.72 -14.46
CA PHE A 191 -3.16 14.94 -13.25
C PHE A 191 -2.52 13.60 -13.55
N GLY A 192 -1.72 13.09 -12.62
CA GLY A 192 -1.09 11.78 -12.69
C GLY A 192 -1.19 11.04 -11.36
N PHE A 193 -1.50 9.74 -11.40
CA PHE A 193 -1.46 8.86 -10.24
C PHE A 193 -0.33 7.88 -10.39
N ASN A 194 0.67 7.99 -9.52
CA ASN A 194 1.82 7.10 -9.40
C ASN A 194 1.52 6.07 -8.33
N LEU A 195 1.24 4.83 -8.75
CA LEU A 195 0.67 3.82 -7.87
C LEU A 195 1.72 2.79 -7.48
N HIS A 196 2.02 2.73 -6.18
CA HIS A 196 3.07 1.91 -5.58
C HIS A 196 2.60 1.13 -4.36
N ASP A 197 3.45 0.23 -3.89
CA ASP A 197 3.35 -0.43 -2.60
C ASP A 197 4.60 -0.11 -1.77
N GLN A 198 4.40 0.32 -0.53
CA GLN A 198 5.47 0.51 0.45
C GLN A 198 5.66 -0.72 1.34
N ASN A 199 6.74 -0.71 2.12
CA ASN A 199 6.95 -1.69 3.18
C ASN A 199 5.81 -1.62 4.21
N ILE A 200 5.32 -2.80 4.65
CA ILE A 200 4.24 -2.93 5.63
C ILE A 200 4.60 -2.40 7.02
N TYR A 201 5.89 -2.19 7.31
CA TYR A 201 6.39 -1.75 8.62
C TYR A 201 6.38 -0.23 8.83
N TYR A 202 5.76 0.53 7.92
CA TYR A 202 5.51 1.95 8.15
C TYR A 202 4.33 2.17 9.09
N THR A 203 4.50 3.12 10.01
CA THR A 203 3.47 3.65 10.90
C THR A 203 3.06 5.04 10.48
N VAL A 204 1.90 5.49 10.94
CA VAL A 204 1.46 6.89 10.83
C VAL A 204 2.10 7.69 11.95
N GLY A 205 3.14 8.43 11.65
CA GLY A 205 3.97 9.05 12.67
C GLY A 205 4.59 8.02 13.61
N GLU A 206 4.88 8.43 14.83
CA GLU A 206 5.40 7.55 15.89
C GLU A 206 4.26 6.94 16.73
N THR A 207 3.25 6.38 16.06
CA THR A 207 2.09 5.75 16.69
C THR A 207 2.04 4.25 16.40
N PRO A 208 1.26 3.46 17.14
CA PRO A 208 1.09 2.03 16.87
C PRO A 208 0.24 1.73 15.62
N THR A 209 -0.21 2.74 14.91
CA THR A 209 -1.11 2.58 13.76
C THR A 209 -0.32 2.34 12.48
N PRO A 210 -0.48 1.21 11.79
CA PRO A 210 0.16 0.98 10.50
C PRO A 210 -0.35 1.97 9.44
N ALA A 211 0.55 2.48 8.60
CA ALA A 211 0.19 3.28 7.45
C ALA A 211 -0.34 2.37 6.34
N ALA A 212 -1.66 2.14 6.30
CA ALA A 212 -2.30 1.34 5.25
C ALA A 212 -2.15 1.99 3.88
N ILE A 213 -2.26 3.32 3.84
CA ILE A 213 -2.00 4.15 2.67
C ILE A 213 -1.04 5.26 3.07
N SER A 214 -0.01 5.47 2.26
CA SER A 214 0.77 6.70 2.32
C SER A 214 0.62 7.48 1.04
N VAL A 215 0.60 8.80 1.17
CA VAL A 215 0.36 9.72 0.06
C VAL A 215 1.47 10.75 -0.06
N LEU A 216 1.69 11.24 -1.28
CA LEU A 216 2.62 12.35 -1.50
C LEU A 216 2.23 13.13 -2.76
N ALA A 217 2.32 14.45 -2.69
CA ALA A 217 2.50 15.31 -3.85
C ALA A 217 4.01 15.51 -4.05
N PRO A 218 4.67 14.80 -4.99
CA PRO A 218 6.13 14.79 -5.12
C PRO A 218 6.70 16.19 -5.33
N ALA A 219 7.92 16.42 -4.84
CA ALA A 219 8.64 17.65 -5.13
C ALA A 219 9.05 17.71 -6.61
N TYR A 220 9.30 18.91 -7.12
CA TYR A 220 9.84 19.12 -8.46
C TYR A 220 11.23 19.76 -8.45
N ASN A 221 11.72 20.10 -7.27
CA ASN A 221 13.04 20.68 -7.01
C ASN A 221 13.52 20.34 -5.59
N TYR A 222 14.80 20.59 -5.32
CA TYR A 222 15.44 20.30 -4.02
C TYR A 222 14.91 21.17 -2.88
N GLU A 223 14.38 22.36 -3.18
CA GLU A 223 13.80 23.28 -2.23
C GLU A 223 12.40 22.87 -1.79
N THR A 224 11.84 21.82 -2.38
CA THR A 224 10.48 21.30 -2.12
C THR A 224 9.38 22.36 -2.23
N GLU A 225 9.58 23.33 -3.12
CA GLU A 225 8.64 24.44 -3.33
C GLU A 225 7.25 23.95 -3.77
N VAL A 226 6.25 24.78 -3.51
CA VAL A 226 4.86 24.53 -3.90
C VAL A 226 4.43 25.52 -4.97
N ASN A 227 4.39 25.05 -6.21
CA ASN A 227 3.77 25.77 -7.32
C ASN A 227 2.29 25.34 -7.49
N ASP A 228 1.58 25.95 -8.44
CA ASP A 228 0.15 25.62 -8.67
C ASP A 228 -0.07 24.16 -9.09
N ILE A 229 0.92 23.51 -9.72
CA ILE A 229 0.84 22.11 -10.14
C ILE A 229 0.90 21.19 -8.92
N ARG A 230 1.88 21.36 -8.04
CA ARG A 230 2.02 20.61 -6.80
C ARG A 230 0.86 20.88 -5.85
N LYS A 231 0.42 22.14 -5.76
CA LYS A 231 -0.74 22.54 -4.95
C LYS A 231 -2.00 21.75 -5.31
N ARG A 232 -2.32 21.57 -6.60
CA ARG A 232 -3.49 20.79 -7.01
C ARG A 232 -3.40 19.33 -6.56
N ALA A 233 -2.23 18.71 -6.68
CA ALA A 233 -2.00 17.36 -6.18
C ALA A 233 -2.22 17.27 -4.67
N MET A 234 -1.67 18.20 -3.89
CA MET A 234 -1.87 18.30 -2.45
C MET A 234 -3.35 18.39 -2.07
N GLN A 235 -4.11 19.21 -2.80
CA GLN A 235 -5.55 19.40 -2.54
C GLN A 235 -6.35 18.12 -2.84
N VAL A 236 -6.05 17.38 -3.92
CA VAL A 236 -6.69 16.09 -4.21
C VAL A 236 -6.37 15.07 -3.11
N ILE A 237 -5.13 15.05 -2.60
CA ILE A 237 -4.72 14.17 -1.51
C ILE A 237 -5.53 14.44 -0.23
N VAL A 238 -5.89 15.69 0.06
CA VAL A 238 -6.77 16.02 1.21
C VAL A 238 -8.12 15.31 1.09
N GLY A 239 -8.74 15.32 -0.09
CA GLY A 239 -9.99 14.60 -0.34
C GLY A 239 -9.83 13.09 -0.15
N MET A 240 -8.75 12.51 -0.68
CA MET A 240 -8.43 11.09 -0.50
C MET A 240 -8.25 10.73 0.98
N ASN A 241 -7.50 11.54 1.73
CA ASN A 241 -7.32 11.34 3.18
C ASN A 241 -8.67 11.35 3.92
N ARG A 242 -9.57 12.27 3.59
CA ARG A 242 -10.90 12.34 4.23
C ARG A 242 -11.70 11.06 4.01
N VAL A 243 -11.65 10.45 2.82
CA VAL A 243 -12.31 9.16 2.57
C VAL A 243 -11.75 8.07 3.49
N ILE A 244 -10.44 7.98 3.63
CA ILE A 244 -9.84 6.94 4.49
C ILE A 244 -10.16 7.20 5.96
N GLN A 245 -10.19 8.45 6.42
CA GLN A 245 -10.55 8.76 7.82
C GLN A 245 -11.97 8.29 8.19
N GLU A 246 -12.90 8.14 7.22
CA GLU A 246 -14.25 7.59 7.47
C GLU A 246 -14.25 6.05 7.59
N VAL A 247 -13.36 5.33 6.91
CA VAL A 247 -13.41 3.84 6.83
C VAL A 247 -12.25 3.16 7.58
N ALA A 248 -11.11 3.82 7.67
CA ALA A 248 -9.90 3.35 8.35
C ALA A 248 -9.22 4.54 9.06
N PRO A 249 -9.85 5.12 10.10
CA PRO A 249 -9.35 6.33 10.75
C PRO A 249 -7.94 6.15 11.30
N GLY A 250 -7.07 7.12 11.05
CA GLY A 250 -5.68 7.13 11.51
C GLY A 250 -4.70 6.35 10.62
N HIS A 251 -5.14 5.64 9.56
CA HIS A 251 -4.29 4.77 8.74
C HIS A 251 -3.67 5.45 7.51
N VAL A 252 -3.59 6.79 7.48
CA VAL A 252 -2.93 7.54 6.39
C VAL A 252 -1.67 8.22 6.89
N GLY A 253 -0.55 7.93 6.24
CA GLY A 253 0.71 8.64 6.42
C GLY A 253 1.08 9.51 5.22
N LYS A 254 2.00 10.45 5.41
CA LYS A 254 2.62 11.19 4.32
C LYS A 254 4.01 10.61 4.07
N TYR A 255 4.32 10.34 2.80
CA TYR A 255 5.63 9.85 2.40
C TYR A 255 6.65 10.99 2.35
N ASP A 256 7.96 10.67 2.42
CA ASP A 256 9.06 11.63 2.34
C ASP A 256 9.03 12.41 1.02
N ASP A 257 9.09 13.74 1.08
CA ASP A 257 9.03 14.64 -0.07
C ASP A 257 10.39 15.13 -0.59
N ALA A 258 11.49 14.51 -0.17
CA ALA A 258 12.81 14.78 -0.72
C ALA A 258 12.85 14.54 -2.23
N PHE A 259 13.29 15.54 -3.00
CA PHE A 259 13.34 15.46 -4.46
C PHE A 259 14.32 14.40 -4.95
N GLU A 260 13.83 13.39 -5.67
CA GLU A 260 14.65 12.38 -6.34
C GLU A 260 14.67 12.63 -7.86
N PRO A 261 15.74 13.23 -8.41
CA PRO A 261 15.80 13.67 -9.82
C PRO A 261 15.74 12.52 -10.85
N ARG A 262 15.82 11.26 -10.41
CA ARG A 262 15.69 10.07 -11.27
C ARG A 262 14.32 9.41 -11.18
N ALA A 263 13.47 9.80 -10.21
CA ALA A 263 12.16 9.21 -10.02
C ALA A 263 11.12 9.76 -11.01
N PHE A 264 10.21 8.90 -11.47
CA PHE A 264 9.14 9.31 -12.38
C PHE A 264 8.12 10.23 -11.73
N GLY A 265 7.75 9.99 -10.47
CA GLY A 265 6.80 10.84 -9.75
C GLY A 265 7.25 12.30 -9.74
N ASP A 266 8.49 12.53 -9.33
CA ASP A 266 9.13 13.85 -9.24
C ASP A 266 9.28 14.51 -10.63
N ASN A 267 9.72 13.73 -11.61
CA ASN A 267 9.91 14.26 -12.95
C ASN A 267 8.58 14.55 -13.66
N ILE A 268 7.56 13.72 -13.53
CA ILE A 268 6.23 13.96 -14.09
C ILE A 268 5.62 15.22 -13.44
N GLN A 269 5.79 15.40 -12.14
CA GLN A 269 5.46 16.63 -11.43
C GLN A 269 6.20 17.83 -12.03
N LYS A 270 7.53 17.73 -12.20
CA LYS A 270 8.40 18.76 -12.79
C LYS A 270 8.02 19.06 -14.24
N TRP A 271 7.57 18.08 -15.00
CA TRP A 271 7.12 18.25 -16.40
C TRP A 271 5.71 18.85 -16.53
N GLY A 272 5.06 19.21 -15.43
CA GLY A 272 3.82 19.99 -15.43
C GLY A 272 2.54 19.21 -15.18
N THR A 273 2.62 17.97 -14.71
CA THR A 273 1.47 17.14 -14.34
C THR A 273 1.30 17.13 -12.81
N SER A 274 0.13 17.44 -12.29
CA SER A 274 -0.18 17.36 -10.86
C SER A 274 -0.15 15.89 -10.41
N THR A 275 0.99 15.45 -9.87
CA THR A 275 1.25 14.03 -9.57
C THR A 275 0.87 13.68 -8.14
N ILE A 276 0.09 12.63 -7.97
CA ILE A 276 -0.31 12.03 -6.70
C ILE A 276 0.37 10.67 -6.59
N LEU A 277 1.24 10.50 -5.60
CA LEU A 277 1.78 9.20 -5.21
C LEU A 277 0.83 8.54 -4.22
N ILE A 278 0.54 7.26 -4.45
CA ILE A 278 -0.14 6.38 -3.51
C ILE A 278 0.77 5.19 -3.25
N GLU A 279 1.09 4.97 -1.97
CA GLU A 279 1.86 3.84 -1.49
C GLU A 279 0.96 2.94 -0.63
N SER A 280 0.73 1.72 -1.09
CA SER A 280 -0.06 0.71 -0.37
C SER A 280 0.80 0.00 0.66
N GLY A 281 0.50 0.17 1.94
CA GLY A 281 1.30 -0.33 3.07
C GLY A 281 0.80 -1.64 3.66
N GLY A 282 0.70 -1.70 4.99
CA GLY A 282 0.22 -2.82 5.79
C GLY A 282 -1.09 -2.50 6.51
N TYR A 283 -1.91 -3.53 6.71
CA TYR A 283 -3.11 -3.47 7.53
C TYR A 283 -3.26 -4.77 8.34
N PRO A 284 -3.72 -4.73 9.59
CA PRO A 284 -3.88 -5.94 10.40
C PRO A 284 -4.72 -7.02 9.70
N ASN A 285 -4.26 -8.27 9.73
CA ASN A 285 -4.93 -9.42 9.14
C ASN A 285 -5.22 -9.34 7.63
N ASP A 286 -4.44 -8.53 6.88
CA ASP A 286 -4.60 -8.35 5.42
C ASP A 286 -3.31 -8.70 4.64
N PRO A 287 -2.79 -9.94 4.71
CA PRO A 287 -1.54 -10.32 4.05
C PRO A 287 -1.63 -10.28 2.51
N GLU A 288 -2.81 -10.48 1.94
CA GLU A 288 -3.06 -10.38 0.50
C GLU A 288 -3.53 -8.98 0.06
N LYS A 289 -3.48 -8.00 0.97
CA LYS A 289 -3.80 -6.58 0.75
C LYS A 289 -5.18 -6.34 0.11
N GLN A 290 -6.17 -7.19 0.40
CA GLN A 290 -7.52 -7.07 -0.17
C GLN A 290 -8.30 -5.90 0.43
N TYR A 291 -8.10 -5.60 1.72
CA TYR A 291 -8.67 -4.41 2.34
C TYR A 291 -8.00 -3.13 1.81
N ILE A 292 -6.67 -3.15 1.66
CA ILE A 292 -5.92 -2.02 1.09
C ILE A 292 -6.30 -1.80 -0.39
N ARG A 293 -6.57 -2.86 -1.15
CA ARG A 293 -7.16 -2.80 -2.51
C ARG A 293 -8.49 -2.04 -2.52
N LYS A 294 -9.39 -2.34 -1.56
CA LYS A 294 -10.65 -1.60 -1.38
C LYS A 294 -10.39 -0.12 -1.13
N LEU A 295 -9.46 0.20 -0.22
CA LEU A 295 -9.09 1.59 0.07
C LEU A 295 -8.58 2.31 -1.19
N ASN A 296 -7.68 1.68 -1.96
CA ASN A 296 -7.19 2.23 -3.24
C ASN A 296 -8.32 2.54 -4.22
N PHE A 297 -9.25 1.58 -4.42
CA PHE A 297 -10.41 1.79 -5.28
C PHE A 297 -11.23 3.01 -4.83
N MET A 298 -11.55 3.09 -3.54
CA MET A 298 -12.39 4.16 -3.00
C MET A 298 -11.75 5.53 -3.15
N ILE A 299 -10.46 5.67 -2.81
CA ILE A 299 -9.77 6.97 -2.90
C ILE A 299 -9.52 7.39 -4.34
N MET A 300 -9.23 6.45 -5.25
CA MET A 300 -9.09 6.77 -6.68
C MET A 300 -10.41 7.22 -7.27
N LEU A 301 -11.52 6.51 -7.02
CA LEU A 301 -12.83 6.88 -7.53
C LEU A 301 -13.26 8.26 -7.01
N HIS A 302 -13.09 8.52 -5.71
CA HIS A 302 -13.39 9.82 -5.11
C HIS A 302 -12.51 10.94 -5.68
N ALA A 303 -11.20 10.72 -5.80
CA ALA A 303 -10.28 11.70 -6.38
C ALA A 303 -10.65 12.05 -7.83
N LEU A 304 -11.02 11.05 -8.64
CA LEU A 304 -11.49 11.28 -10.00
C LEU A 304 -12.79 12.12 -10.04
N GLN A 305 -13.72 11.87 -9.10
CA GLN A 305 -14.92 12.68 -8.95
C GLN A 305 -14.58 14.13 -8.61
N GLU A 306 -13.69 14.36 -7.63
CA GLU A 306 -13.28 15.71 -7.23
C GLU A 306 -12.51 16.45 -8.34
N ILE A 307 -11.71 15.73 -9.14
CA ILE A 307 -11.04 16.30 -10.30
C ILE A 307 -12.07 16.70 -11.37
N ALA A 308 -13.09 15.85 -11.60
CA ALA A 308 -14.14 16.10 -12.59
C ALA A 308 -14.97 17.34 -12.29
N ASP A 309 -15.30 17.61 -11.02
CA ASP A 309 -16.08 18.78 -10.61
C ASP A 309 -15.25 19.91 -9.99
N LYS A 310 -13.93 19.71 -9.88
CA LYS A 310 -12.96 20.67 -9.33
C LYS A 310 -13.21 21.02 -7.85
N SER A 311 -13.92 20.18 -7.11
CA SER A 311 -14.21 20.40 -5.69
C SER A 311 -12.96 20.38 -4.81
N TYR A 312 -11.89 19.65 -5.22
CA TYR A 312 -10.58 19.64 -4.56
C TYR A 312 -10.04 21.06 -4.31
N THR A 313 -10.40 22.03 -5.13
CA THR A 313 -9.93 23.44 -4.99
C THR A 313 -10.40 24.12 -3.72
N SER A 314 -11.39 23.56 -3.02
CA SER A 314 -11.93 24.07 -1.76
C SER A 314 -11.03 23.74 -0.56
N TYR A 315 -10.14 22.75 -0.69
CA TYR A 315 -9.29 22.31 0.43
C TYR A 315 -8.11 23.23 0.69
N SER A 316 -7.78 23.40 1.98
CA SER A 316 -6.60 24.12 2.44
C SER A 316 -5.34 23.27 2.27
N LEU A 317 -4.19 23.90 2.05
CA LEU A 317 -2.89 23.22 2.14
C LEU A 317 -2.53 22.84 3.58
N ASP A 318 -3.06 23.54 4.57
CA ASP A 318 -2.86 23.19 5.98
C ASP A 318 -3.43 21.79 6.28
N ASP A 319 -4.53 21.41 5.62
CA ASP A 319 -5.10 20.06 5.74
C ASP A 319 -4.14 18.98 5.18
N TYR A 320 -3.41 19.28 4.11
CA TYR A 320 -2.38 18.38 3.58
C TYR A 320 -1.19 18.27 4.54
N TYR A 321 -0.71 19.39 5.07
CA TYR A 321 0.41 19.41 6.02
C TYR A 321 0.07 18.77 7.37
N SER A 322 -1.21 18.68 7.72
CA SER A 322 -1.68 18.00 8.93
C SER A 322 -1.61 16.47 8.85
N ILE A 323 -1.46 15.88 7.65
CA ILE A 323 -1.26 14.44 7.50
C ILE A 323 0.10 14.09 8.12
N PRO A 324 0.17 13.16 9.11
CA PRO A 324 1.42 12.82 9.77
C PRO A 324 2.42 12.16 8.80
N ASP A 325 3.70 12.41 8.98
CA ASP A 325 4.75 11.73 8.21
C ASP A 325 4.83 10.25 8.57
N ASN A 326 5.31 9.42 7.64
CA ASN A 326 5.61 8.01 7.91
C ASN A 326 6.78 7.86 8.88
N ALA A 327 6.73 6.81 9.72
CA ALA A 327 7.88 6.34 10.49
C ALA A 327 7.98 4.82 10.36
N THR A 328 9.18 4.25 10.44
CA THR A 328 9.38 2.79 10.37
C THR A 328 9.43 2.24 11.79
N ARG A 329 8.25 1.96 12.37
CA ARG A 329 8.12 1.54 13.78
C ARG A 329 7.39 0.20 13.96
N MET A 330 6.89 -0.44 12.89
CA MET A 330 6.19 -1.72 12.99
C MET A 330 7.13 -2.91 12.89
N MET A 331 6.74 -3.99 13.58
CA MET A 331 7.25 -5.35 13.46
C MET A 331 6.08 -6.32 13.33
N ASP A 332 6.33 -7.57 12.94
CA ASP A 332 5.25 -8.57 12.93
C ASP A 332 4.82 -8.94 14.33
N VAL A 333 5.79 -9.18 15.21
CA VAL A 333 5.54 -9.51 16.62
C VAL A 333 6.48 -8.70 17.51
N VAL A 334 5.94 -8.14 18.58
CA VAL A 334 6.72 -7.60 19.70
C VAL A 334 6.30 -8.31 20.99
N ILE A 335 7.27 -8.96 21.64
CA ILE A 335 7.11 -9.58 22.96
C ILE A 335 7.74 -8.63 23.96
N ARG A 336 6.95 -8.14 24.93
CA ARG A 336 7.38 -7.19 25.96
C ARG A 336 7.76 -7.91 27.24
N ASN A 337 8.67 -7.33 28.00
CA ASN A 337 9.00 -7.71 29.38
C ASN A 337 9.39 -9.21 29.54
N LEU A 338 10.10 -9.74 28.55
CA LEU A 338 10.52 -11.14 28.55
C LEU A 338 11.72 -11.36 29.49
N THR A 339 11.57 -12.23 30.47
CA THR A 339 12.66 -12.58 31.36
C THR A 339 13.65 -13.52 30.69
N MET A 340 14.91 -13.13 30.66
CA MET A 340 16.03 -13.87 30.11
C MET A 340 17.03 -14.21 31.19
N LYS A 341 17.75 -15.34 31.02
CA LYS A 341 18.82 -15.78 31.92
C LYS A 341 20.13 -15.97 31.19
N LYS A 342 21.22 -15.48 31.75
CA LYS A 342 22.57 -15.71 31.24
C LYS A 342 23.54 -15.97 32.41
N GLY A 343 23.82 -17.23 32.69
CA GLY A 343 24.51 -17.64 33.92
C GLY A 343 23.67 -17.28 35.14
N ASP A 344 24.24 -16.53 36.06
CA ASP A 344 23.55 -16.06 37.28
C ASP A 344 22.82 -14.70 37.10
N LEU A 345 22.81 -14.15 35.88
CA LEU A 345 22.15 -12.87 35.56
C LEU A 345 20.76 -13.10 35.03
N ASP A 346 19.75 -12.62 35.74
CA ASP A 346 18.39 -12.44 35.23
C ASP A 346 18.26 -11.01 34.70
N TYR A 347 17.69 -10.86 33.51
CA TYR A 347 17.44 -9.56 32.87
C TYR A 347 16.16 -9.60 32.07
N GLU A 348 15.57 -8.45 31.85
CA GLU A 348 14.32 -8.29 31.10
C GLU A 348 14.57 -7.54 29.77
N ILE A 349 13.94 -7.99 28.71
CA ILE A 349 14.05 -7.40 27.38
C ILE A 349 12.70 -7.42 26.67
N ASP A 350 12.57 -6.53 25.68
CA ASP A 350 11.62 -6.72 24.60
C ASP A 350 12.28 -7.50 23.46
N LEU A 351 11.48 -8.24 22.70
CA LEU A 351 11.91 -9.04 21.55
C LEU A 351 11.06 -8.70 20.34
N GLY A 352 11.69 -8.19 19.28
CA GLY A 352 11.05 -7.82 18.02
C GLY A 352 11.33 -8.82 16.92
N ILE A 353 10.30 -9.25 16.19
CA ILE A 353 10.36 -10.28 15.18
C ILE A 353 9.77 -9.74 13.87
N ARG A 354 10.44 -10.03 12.75
CA ARG A 354 9.93 -9.80 11.39
C ARG A 354 9.84 -11.09 10.59
N ARG A 355 8.79 -11.17 9.78
CA ARG A 355 8.53 -12.26 8.83
C ARG A 355 8.82 -11.75 7.42
N ARG A 356 9.90 -12.23 6.82
CA ARG A 356 10.29 -11.85 5.46
C ARG A 356 9.77 -12.87 4.47
N GLU A 357 9.12 -12.38 3.41
CA GLU A 357 8.70 -13.23 2.31
C GLU A 357 9.89 -13.64 1.45
N VAL A 358 9.93 -14.91 1.09
CA VAL A 358 10.97 -15.51 0.24
C VAL A 358 10.28 -16.19 -0.94
N ASP A 359 10.73 -15.86 -2.14
CA ASP A 359 10.14 -16.38 -3.37
C ASP A 359 10.42 -17.87 -3.56
N ALA A 360 9.42 -18.60 -4.03
CA ALA A 360 9.47 -20.01 -4.34
C ALA A 360 8.69 -20.30 -5.63
N HIS A 361 9.31 -20.01 -6.78
CA HIS A 361 8.70 -20.11 -8.12
C HIS A 361 7.38 -19.30 -8.23
N ASP A 362 6.25 -19.99 -8.19
CA ASP A 362 4.92 -19.39 -8.37
C ASP A 362 4.23 -19.06 -7.04
N ALA A 363 4.94 -19.21 -5.92
CA ALA A 363 4.44 -18.98 -4.57
C ALA A 363 5.53 -18.31 -3.71
N TYR A 364 5.28 -18.19 -2.44
CA TYR A 364 6.24 -17.70 -1.45
C TYR A 364 6.06 -18.42 -0.11
N PHE A 365 7.10 -18.41 0.68
CA PHE A 365 7.05 -18.77 2.09
C PHE A 365 7.57 -17.61 2.93
N VAL A 366 7.36 -17.70 4.24
CA VAL A 366 7.85 -16.71 5.20
C VAL A 366 9.08 -17.28 5.91
N ASN A 367 10.06 -16.42 6.15
CA ASN A 367 11.19 -16.69 7.02
C ASN A 367 11.20 -15.70 8.17
N GLY A 368 10.84 -16.19 9.36
CA GLY A 368 10.85 -15.41 10.58
C GLY A 368 12.28 -15.22 11.10
N SER A 369 12.59 -14.01 11.55
CA SER A 369 13.87 -13.70 12.19
C SER A 369 13.67 -12.70 13.33
N ILE A 370 14.52 -12.80 14.37
CA ILE A 370 14.61 -11.75 15.38
C ILE A 370 15.25 -10.53 14.74
N GLU A 371 14.51 -9.43 14.68
CA GLU A 371 14.96 -8.18 14.08
C GLU A 371 15.80 -7.38 15.06
N ASP A 372 15.31 -7.28 16.32
CA ASP A 372 15.98 -6.55 17.39
C ASP A 372 15.55 -7.08 18.77
N LEU A 373 16.32 -6.74 19.80
CA LEU A 373 16.06 -7.12 21.18
C LEU A 373 16.65 -6.09 22.15
N GLY A 374 16.01 -5.90 23.29
CA GLY A 374 16.40 -4.93 24.31
C GLY A 374 15.28 -3.96 24.63
N ASP A 375 15.52 -2.65 24.53
CA ASP A 375 14.49 -1.61 24.66
C ASP A 375 13.82 -1.35 23.31
N LEU A 376 12.62 -1.87 23.13
CA LEU A 376 11.81 -1.66 21.93
C LEU A 376 10.59 -0.76 22.23
N SER A 377 10.65 0.09 23.24
CA SER A 377 9.55 0.98 23.66
C SER A 377 9.00 1.91 22.58
N ILE A 378 9.80 2.18 21.52
CA ILE A 378 9.40 3.00 20.39
C ILE A 378 8.93 2.19 19.16
N PHE A 379 8.91 0.86 19.25
CA PHE A 379 8.43 -0.03 18.21
C PHE A 379 7.10 -0.66 18.61
N TYR A 380 6.33 -1.10 17.64
CA TYR A 380 5.00 -1.69 17.78
C TYR A 380 4.91 -2.98 16.99
N GLY A 381 4.09 -3.93 17.44
CA GLY A 381 3.81 -5.18 16.73
C GLY A 381 2.45 -5.17 16.06
N PHE A 382 2.33 -5.86 14.91
CA PHE A 382 1.00 -6.28 14.46
C PHE A 382 0.37 -7.21 15.49
N ASP A 383 1.21 -8.09 16.10
CA ASP A 383 0.88 -8.86 17.29
C ASP A 383 1.77 -8.38 18.44
N GLU A 384 1.18 -8.05 19.59
CA GLU A 384 1.92 -7.70 20.81
C GLU A 384 1.54 -8.63 21.95
N LEU A 385 2.55 -9.05 22.73
CA LEU A 385 2.38 -9.88 23.92
C LEU A 385 3.19 -9.29 25.08
N ASP A 386 2.53 -9.05 26.21
CA ASP A 386 3.22 -8.84 27.50
C ASP A 386 3.58 -10.20 28.10
N ALA A 387 4.88 -10.51 28.09
CA ALA A 387 5.44 -11.76 28.60
C ALA A 387 5.93 -11.66 30.07
N THR A 388 5.42 -10.68 30.83
CA THR A 388 5.78 -10.54 32.24
C THR A 388 5.57 -11.87 33.01
N GLY A 389 6.67 -12.37 33.58
CA GLY A 389 6.70 -13.65 34.34
C GLY A 389 6.62 -14.89 33.46
N MET A 390 6.84 -14.74 32.14
CA MET A 390 7.03 -15.86 31.22
C MET A 390 8.53 -16.11 31.01
N GLU A 391 8.85 -17.36 30.68
CA GLU A 391 10.21 -17.78 30.31
C GLU A 391 10.20 -18.51 28.97
N ILE A 392 11.33 -18.47 28.28
CA ILE A 392 11.52 -19.21 27.04
C ILE A 392 11.79 -20.69 27.35
N MET A 393 11.10 -21.56 26.63
CA MET A 393 11.37 -23.00 26.61
C MET A 393 11.66 -23.48 25.20
N GLU A 394 12.74 -24.27 25.06
CA GLU A 394 13.07 -24.87 23.76
C GLU A 394 12.03 -25.91 23.37
N GLY A 395 11.70 -25.96 22.09
CA GLY A 395 10.75 -26.92 21.55
C GLY A 395 11.41 -28.26 21.21
N LYS A 396 10.64 -29.33 21.33
CA LYS A 396 11.07 -30.70 20.99
C LYS A 396 10.68 -31.06 19.55
N ILE A 397 11.37 -32.07 19.00
CA ILE A 397 10.99 -32.73 17.75
C ILE A 397 10.14 -33.95 18.08
N TYR A 398 9.02 -34.12 17.39
CA TYR A 398 8.22 -35.34 17.47
C TYR A 398 8.88 -36.43 16.60
N GLU A 399 9.50 -37.41 17.24
CA GLU A 399 10.37 -38.39 16.60
C GLU A 399 9.65 -39.43 15.72
N LYS A 400 8.37 -39.70 16.00
CA LYS A 400 7.56 -40.62 15.20
C LYS A 400 7.15 -39.92 13.89
N ALA A 401 7.90 -40.21 12.82
CA ALA A 401 7.67 -39.61 11.53
C ALA A 401 6.28 -39.94 10.96
N PHE A 402 5.60 -38.92 10.44
CA PHE A 402 4.42 -39.07 9.59
C PHE A 402 4.84 -39.61 8.22
N ASN A 403 3.95 -40.34 7.52
CA ASN A 403 4.32 -40.83 6.19
C ASN A 403 4.21 -39.70 5.15
N SER A 404 3.17 -38.85 5.24
CA SER A 404 2.87 -37.76 4.31
C SER A 404 2.43 -36.51 5.05
N LEU A 405 2.56 -35.35 4.42
CA LEU A 405 1.99 -34.09 4.91
C LEU A 405 0.47 -34.18 5.13
N MET A 406 -0.23 -34.97 4.32
CA MET A 406 -1.68 -35.18 4.44
C MET A 406 -2.07 -35.93 5.73
N ASP A 407 -1.14 -36.63 6.39
CA ASP A 407 -1.37 -37.29 7.66
C ASP A 407 -1.38 -36.31 8.86
N LEU A 408 -1.00 -35.06 8.63
CA LEU A 408 -0.89 -34.01 9.65
C LEU A 408 -1.94 -32.93 9.44
N SER A 409 -3.09 -33.04 10.14
CA SER A 409 -4.10 -32.01 10.12
C SER A 409 -3.69 -30.79 10.97
N PRO A 410 -4.29 -29.60 10.75
CA PRO A 410 -4.08 -28.42 11.61
C PRO A 410 -4.36 -28.70 13.09
N GLU A 411 -5.41 -29.46 13.41
CA GLU A 411 -5.77 -29.83 14.78
C GLU A 411 -4.66 -30.71 15.40
N LYS A 412 -4.16 -31.71 14.64
CA LYS A 412 -3.07 -32.57 15.11
C LYS A 412 -1.78 -31.78 15.33
N ALA A 413 -1.50 -30.81 14.49
CA ALA A 413 -0.36 -29.91 14.66
C ALA A 413 -0.51 -29.07 15.94
N MET A 414 -1.70 -28.54 16.23
CA MET A 414 -1.98 -27.83 17.48
C MET A 414 -1.84 -28.71 18.72
N ASP A 415 -2.32 -29.98 18.66
CA ASP A 415 -2.13 -30.93 19.78
C ASP A 415 -0.65 -31.17 20.06
N LEU A 416 0.18 -31.32 19.03
CA LEU A 416 1.62 -31.51 19.17
C LEU A 416 2.28 -30.27 19.80
N LEU A 417 1.87 -29.06 19.42
CA LEU A 417 2.35 -27.83 20.06
C LEU A 417 2.02 -27.82 21.54
N LYS A 418 0.80 -28.19 21.95
CA LYS A 418 0.37 -28.28 23.35
C LYS A 418 1.19 -29.31 24.14
N GLU A 419 1.69 -30.37 23.48
CA GLU A 419 2.58 -31.36 24.06
C GLU A 419 4.08 -30.93 24.11
N GLY A 420 4.40 -29.74 23.58
CA GLY A 420 5.76 -29.17 23.57
C GLY A 420 6.61 -29.56 22.36
N PHE A 421 5.98 -30.02 21.27
CA PHE A 421 6.68 -30.33 20.01
C PHE A 421 6.53 -29.16 19.04
N LEU A 422 7.64 -28.48 18.71
CA LEU A 422 7.69 -27.42 17.69
C LEU A 422 7.87 -27.95 16.29
N ALA A 423 8.39 -29.14 16.16
CA ALA A 423 8.75 -29.74 14.87
C ALA A 423 8.35 -31.20 14.77
N VAL A 424 8.07 -31.62 13.54
CA VAL A 424 7.75 -33.01 13.17
C VAL A 424 8.60 -33.48 12.03
N LYS A 425 8.77 -34.81 11.91
CA LYS A 425 9.40 -35.45 10.74
C LYS A 425 8.33 -36.00 9.79
N VAL A 426 8.50 -35.80 8.47
CA VAL A 426 7.60 -36.32 7.43
C VAL A 426 8.43 -37.02 6.36
N LYS A 427 8.12 -38.32 6.07
CA LYS A 427 8.96 -39.17 5.20
C LYS A 427 8.88 -38.75 3.71
N ASP A 428 7.68 -38.49 3.22
CA ASP A 428 7.42 -38.20 1.80
C ASP A 428 7.55 -36.72 1.46
N ALA A 429 7.84 -35.84 2.46
CA ALA A 429 8.02 -34.43 2.22
C ALA A 429 9.21 -34.19 1.28
N THR A 430 9.01 -33.35 0.30
CA THR A 430 10.07 -32.92 -0.62
C THR A 430 10.83 -31.71 -0.08
N ASP A 431 12.09 -31.53 -0.49
CA ASP A 431 12.86 -30.36 -0.10
C ASP A 431 12.15 -29.09 -0.58
N ARG A 432 11.99 -28.12 0.33
CA ARG A 432 11.35 -26.84 0.06
C ARG A 432 9.85 -26.92 -0.30
N GLU A 433 9.19 -28.04 -0.06
CA GLU A 433 7.74 -28.14 -0.20
C GLU A 433 7.04 -27.11 0.70
N LEU A 434 6.04 -26.42 0.15
CA LEU A 434 5.28 -25.39 0.89
C LEU A 434 4.10 -26.01 1.61
N TYR A 435 3.82 -25.51 2.81
CA TYR A 435 2.68 -25.98 3.61
C TYR A 435 2.11 -24.87 4.50
N ASP A 436 0.87 -25.09 4.96
CA ASP A 436 0.11 -24.18 5.84
C ASP A 436 -0.25 -24.90 7.15
N LEU A 437 0.74 -25.14 8.00
CA LEU A 437 0.55 -25.76 9.30
C LEU A 437 1.36 -25.01 10.37
N PRO A 438 0.91 -25.00 11.64
CA PRO A 438 1.54 -24.23 12.73
C PRO A 438 2.81 -24.88 13.33
N VAL A 439 3.33 -25.93 12.75
CA VAL A 439 4.55 -26.62 13.21
C VAL A 439 5.63 -26.61 12.14
N LEU A 440 6.91 -26.72 12.54
CA LEU A 440 8.00 -26.91 11.58
C LEU A 440 8.01 -28.34 11.06
N ILE A 441 8.30 -28.51 9.76
CA ILE A 441 8.49 -29.81 9.14
C ILE A 441 9.97 -29.97 8.82
N LEU A 442 10.60 -30.96 9.43
CA LEU A 442 12.04 -31.25 9.25
C LEU A 442 12.19 -32.51 8.40
N LYS A 443 13.00 -32.41 7.34
CA LYS A 443 13.40 -33.55 6.53
C LYS A 443 14.81 -33.98 6.85
N ASN A 444 15.75 -33.04 6.79
CA ASN A 444 17.18 -33.29 6.88
C ASN A 444 17.81 -32.71 8.16
N SER A 445 17.06 -31.94 8.95
CA SER A 445 17.56 -31.37 10.20
C SER A 445 17.22 -32.25 11.39
N GLU A 446 18.18 -32.41 12.30
CA GLU A 446 18.01 -33.14 13.56
C GLU A 446 17.75 -32.21 14.76
N THR A 447 17.71 -30.91 14.51
CA THR A 447 17.48 -29.89 15.55
C THR A 447 16.46 -28.87 15.08
N VAL A 448 15.66 -28.35 16.01
CA VAL A 448 14.82 -27.19 15.78
C VAL A 448 15.73 -25.97 15.62
N PRO A 449 15.65 -25.19 14.51
CA PRO A 449 16.39 -23.95 14.41
C PRO A 449 15.96 -23.00 15.52
N PHE A 450 16.87 -22.57 16.38
CA PHE A 450 16.59 -21.70 17.51
C PHE A 450 17.76 -20.77 17.79
N GLY A 451 17.47 -19.51 18.15
CA GLY A 451 18.49 -18.56 18.57
C GLY A 451 17.88 -17.22 18.98
N ILE A 452 18.18 -16.78 20.21
CA ILE A 452 17.76 -15.47 20.73
C ILE A 452 18.91 -14.48 20.58
N HIS A 453 19.05 -14.00 19.36
CA HIS A 453 19.99 -12.95 18.94
C HIS A 453 19.51 -12.33 17.61
N THR A 454 19.94 -11.14 17.27
CA THR A 454 19.61 -10.50 16.00
C THR A 454 19.95 -11.42 14.82
N GLY A 455 18.98 -11.66 13.94
CA GLY A 455 19.04 -12.62 12.83
C GLY A 455 18.78 -14.07 13.23
N GLY A 456 18.58 -14.36 14.54
CA GLY A 456 18.26 -15.70 15.03
C GLY A 456 16.88 -16.18 14.65
N SER A 457 16.66 -17.51 14.69
CA SER A 457 15.39 -18.15 14.33
C SER A 457 14.44 -18.16 15.53
N PRO A 458 13.27 -17.51 15.45
CA PRO A 458 12.30 -17.39 16.52
C PRO A 458 11.41 -18.64 16.60
N ASN A 459 11.96 -19.75 17.14
CA ASN A 459 11.25 -21.02 17.32
C ASN A 459 11.41 -21.49 18.76
N PHE A 460 10.41 -21.20 19.61
CA PHE A 460 10.43 -21.49 21.05
C PHE A 460 9.01 -21.50 21.63
N PHE A 461 8.87 -21.92 22.86
CA PHE A 461 7.65 -21.73 23.64
C PHE A 461 7.84 -20.61 24.66
N LEU A 462 6.74 -19.98 25.04
CA LEU A 462 6.64 -19.13 26.21
C LEU A 462 5.81 -19.86 27.27
N ALA A 463 6.41 -20.08 28.43
CA ALA A 463 5.78 -20.74 29.55
C ALA A 463 5.61 -19.79 30.75
N LYS A 464 4.53 -19.94 31.50
CA LYS A 464 4.30 -19.25 32.75
C LYS A 464 4.06 -20.29 33.84
N GLU A 465 4.86 -20.21 34.91
CA GLU A 465 4.79 -21.18 36.03
C GLU A 465 4.91 -22.64 35.56
N GLY A 466 5.74 -22.88 34.53
CA GLY A 466 5.97 -24.20 33.94
C GLY A 466 4.89 -24.69 32.96
N GLU A 467 3.81 -23.94 32.75
CA GLU A 467 2.76 -24.25 31.78
C GLU A 467 2.99 -23.51 30.46
N LEU A 468 3.00 -24.22 29.33
CA LEU A 468 3.13 -23.62 27.98
C LEU A 468 1.91 -22.79 27.67
N LYS A 469 2.10 -21.52 27.29
CA LYS A 469 1.04 -20.59 26.94
C LYS A 469 1.03 -20.21 25.46
N TYR A 470 2.20 -20.01 24.88
CA TYR A 470 2.36 -19.64 23.47
C TYR A 470 3.46 -20.47 22.82
N ALA A 471 3.28 -20.75 21.54
CA ALA A 471 4.35 -21.22 20.66
C ALA A 471 4.76 -20.09 19.72
N MET A 472 6.05 -19.89 19.56
CA MET A 472 6.63 -19.08 18.50
C MET A 472 7.18 -20.04 17.45
N VAL A 473 6.60 -20.00 16.24
CA VAL A 473 6.98 -20.90 15.14
C VAL A 473 7.25 -20.05 13.90
N ASN A 474 8.50 -19.98 13.49
CA ASN A 474 8.93 -19.21 12.31
C ASN A 474 8.40 -17.76 12.31
N GLY A 475 8.37 -17.13 13.49
CA GLY A 475 7.89 -15.76 13.67
C GLY A 475 6.36 -15.60 13.78
N TYR A 476 5.61 -16.69 13.84
CA TYR A 476 4.17 -16.66 14.16
C TYR A 476 3.96 -16.90 15.66
N LEU A 477 3.26 -15.98 16.32
CA LEU A 477 2.87 -16.10 17.72
C LEU A 477 1.54 -16.87 17.81
N ILE A 478 1.54 -18.04 18.42
CA ILE A 478 0.42 -18.97 18.44
C ILE A 478 -0.05 -19.19 19.89
N PRO A 479 -1.23 -18.68 20.29
CA PRO A 479 -1.81 -19.00 21.59
C PRO A 479 -2.19 -20.48 21.66
N LEU A 480 -1.70 -21.22 22.66
CA LEU A 480 -1.95 -22.66 22.78
C LEU A 480 -3.35 -23.02 23.31
N GLU A 481 -4.11 -22.05 23.76
CA GLU A 481 -5.55 -22.22 24.08
C GLU A 481 -6.42 -22.40 22.83
N MET A 482 -5.95 -21.96 21.68
CA MET A 482 -6.67 -22.12 20.41
C MET A 482 -6.72 -23.60 19.99
N THR A 483 -7.78 -23.97 19.29
CA THR A 483 -7.95 -25.32 18.75
C THR A 483 -7.48 -25.44 17.29
N GLN A 484 -7.50 -24.34 16.58
CA GLN A 484 -7.09 -24.26 15.17
C GLN A 484 -6.58 -22.86 14.86
N VAL A 485 -5.55 -22.79 14.04
CA VAL A 485 -4.99 -21.55 13.46
C VAL A 485 -4.62 -21.82 11.99
N THR A 486 -4.69 -20.80 11.17
CA THR A 486 -4.45 -20.86 9.71
C THR A 486 -3.63 -19.66 9.25
N GLY A 487 -3.23 -19.67 7.98
CA GLY A 487 -2.54 -18.53 7.36
C GLY A 487 -1.01 -18.61 7.44
N PHE A 488 -0.48 -19.81 7.67
CA PHE A 488 0.96 -20.02 7.66
C PHE A 488 1.48 -20.15 6.24
N LYS A 489 2.63 -19.59 5.99
CA LYS A 489 3.35 -19.70 4.72
C LYS A 489 4.74 -20.28 5.03
N GLN A 490 4.81 -21.59 5.15
CA GLN A 490 6.03 -22.28 5.57
C GLN A 490 6.59 -23.18 4.47
N ARG A 491 7.82 -23.60 4.63
CA ARG A 491 8.46 -24.61 3.78
C ARG A 491 9.10 -25.71 4.62
N VAL A 492 9.26 -26.89 4.04
CA VAL A 492 10.02 -28.02 4.62
C VAL A 492 11.50 -27.63 4.76
N LEU A 493 12.09 -27.89 5.95
CA LEU A 493 13.47 -27.57 6.33
C LEU A 493 14.39 -28.77 6.23
#